data_cfb2b2316f250bdcd2f045d6d0c27e30
#
_entry.id   cfb2b2316f250bdcd2f045d6d0c27e30
#
_cell.length_a   1.000
_cell.length_b   1.000
_cell.length_c   1.000
_cell.angle_alpha   90.00
_cell.angle_beta   90.00
_cell.angle_gamma   90.00
#
_symmetry.space_group_name_H-M   'P 1'
#
loop_
_entity.id
_entity.type
_entity.pdbx_description
1 polymer ?
#
loop_
_entity_poly.entity_id
_entity_poly.type
_entity_poly.pdbx_seq_one_letter_code
_entity_poly.pdbx_strand_id
1 'polypeptide(L)'
;MNFGFIIDNRKCIGCHACTVACKAEHEVPIGVNRTWVKYIEKGSFPDTRRLFSVMRCNHCADAPCVEICPVESLFTRKDGIVDFDDRRCIGCKACTQACPYDAIYMHPDEHTSAKCNYCSHRVDIGLEPACVNVCPEHAIISGDMDNPLTEISQLLAREAVSVRKAEKGTNPKLFYIDGDKASLDPTEANPNTDYMWSSQSSGVGHYAKFAEAKKSALVQIEGRASRQRTGPQASLPATVAASAAVKTNSHSADSTPQSPRRVYDAPNKGVLWGWEVSAYIWTKAIAAGAFLIAIFASFFMQVPNTVKWIGAITAMIFLAATGILLIMDLGRPERFLYVLLRPQWRSWLTRGAYIITVYGGLLTAWIVASYFGSGTALRVIEPLAIVFALLSAVYTAFLFAQAKGRDFWQSPMLGLHMIIHSLMAGVAVYLIALPWIKVDIEFVMAITLATFILLIIHLITLAIEMTTTHSTDDAHAVVKMITNGQFSRAFWLGMILVGNVLPMFLLLTGSVFGFALAGVLILVGMYIGERIWVKAPQLIPLS
;
A
#
# COMPACT_ATOMS: atom_id res chain seq x y z
N MET A 1 -22.24 -13.96 21.91
CA MET A 1 -20.86 -13.64 22.34
C MET A 1 -20.24 -12.70 21.32
N ASN A 2 -19.64 -11.63 21.82
CA ASN A 2 -19.04 -10.57 20.99
C ASN A 2 -17.83 -9.99 21.75
N PHE A 3 -16.67 -10.58 21.55
CA PHE A 3 -15.48 -10.21 22.29
C PHE A 3 -14.89 -8.87 21.87
N GLY A 4 -14.50 -8.05 22.85
CA GLY A 4 -13.87 -6.75 22.67
C GLY A 4 -12.79 -6.47 23.72
N PHE A 5 -12.09 -5.34 23.56
CA PHE A 5 -11.11 -4.85 24.53
C PHE A 5 -11.43 -3.42 24.95
N ILE A 6 -11.15 -3.10 26.21
CA ILE A 6 -11.01 -1.72 26.70
C ILE A 6 -9.57 -1.51 27.16
N ILE A 7 -9.01 -0.35 26.81
CA ILE A 7 -7.74 0.14 27.36
C ILE A 7 -8.05 1.35 28.23
N ASP A 8 -7.82 1.23 29.52
CA ASP A 8 -7.92 2.37 30.45
C ASP A 8 -6.58 3.11 30.48
N ASN A 9 -6.47 4.20 29.74
CA ASN A 9 -5.25 4.98 29.64
C ASN A 9 -4.89 5.70 30.95
N ARG A 10 -5.84 5.86 31.88
CA ARG A 10 -5.61 6.43 33.21
C ARG A 10 -4.74 5.51 34.08
N LYS A 11 -4.82 4.18 33.82
CA LYS A 11 -4.11 3.13 34.55
C LYS A 11 -2.85 2.66 33.83
N CYS A 12 -2.75 2.85 32.52
CA CYS A 12 -1.62 2.35 31.74
C CYS A 12 -0.32 3.10 32.09
N ILE A 13 0.67 2.35 32.60
CA ILE A 13 2.00 2.88 32.99
C ILE A 13 3.08 2.69 31.91
N GLY A 14 2.73 2.14 30.76
CA GLY A 14 3.67 1.95 29.63
C GLY A 14 4.73 0.86 29.86
N CYS A 15 4.52 -0.11 30.74
CA CYS A 15 5.53 -1.09 31.15
C CYS A 15 5.90 -2.15 30.10
N HIS A 16 5.18 -2.25 28.97
CA HIS A 16 5.36 -3.27 27.92
C HIS A 16 5.12 -4.74 28.34
N ALA A 17 4.68 -5.05 29.54
CA ALA A 17 4.39 -6.41 29.96
C ALA A 17 3.44 -7.12 28.98
N CYS A 18 2.41 -6.41 28.49
CA CYS A 18 1.47 -6.91 27.48
C CYS A 18 2.15 -7.25 26.13
N THR A 19 3.17 -6.48 25.73
CA THR A 19 3.94 -6.73 24.50
C THR A 19 4.77 -7.98 24.65
N VAL A 20 5.49 -8.12 25.79
CA VAL A 20 6.37 -9.26 26.07
C VAL A 20 5.55 -10.55 26.23
N ALA A 21 4.47 -10.52 27.00
CA ALA A 21 3.59 -11.69 27.15
C ALA A 21 2.99 -12.15 25.81
N CYS A 22 2.55 -11.21 24.97
CA CYS A 22 2.05 -11.55 23.64
C CYS A 22 3.13 -12.17 22.74
N LYS A 23 4.37 -11.69 22.84
CA LYS A 23 5.50 -12.29 22.11
C LYS A 23 5.82 -13.70 22.58
N ALA A 24 5.85 -13.92 23.90
CA ALA A 24 6.12 -15.23 24.48
C ALA A 24 4.99 -16.23 24.15
N GLU A 25 3.72 -15.83 24.30
CA GLU A 25 2.55 -16.68 24.07
C GLU A 25 2.41 -17.14 22.62
N HIS A 26 2.80 -16.30 21.67
CA HIS A 26 2.58 -16.53 20.24
C HIS A 26 3.87 -16.66 19.43
N GLU A 27 5.02 -16.80 20.08
CA GLU A 27 6.34 -16.91 19.45
C GLU A 27 6.57 -15.81 18.39
N VAL A 28 6.11 -14.56 18.69
CA VAL A 28 6.18 -13.47 17.74
C VAL A 28 7.62 -13.04 17.50
N PRO A 29 8.13 -13.07 16.26
CA PRO A 29 9.52 -12.76 15.95
C PRO A 29 9.95 -11.36 16.42
N ILE A 30 11.25 -11.19 16.59
CA ILE A 30 11.85 -9.89 16.88
C ILE A 30 11.60 -8.93 15.70
N GLY A 31 11.29 -7.67 16.01
CA GLY A 31 11.05 -6.62 15.01
C GLY A 31 9.59 -6.45 14.58
N VAL A 32 8.71 -7.41 14.90
CA VAL A 32 7.27 -7.30 14.64
C VAL A 32 6.45 -7.48 15.92
N ASN A 33 5.26 -6.91 15.99
CA ASN A 33 4.44 -6.91 17.18
C ASN A 33 2.97 -7.21 16.84
N ARG A 34 2.28 -8.02 17.69
CA ARG A 34 0.82 -8.18 17.68
C ARG A 34 0.15 -7.16 18.58
N THR A 35 0.85 -6.75 19.64
CA THR A 35 0.45 -5.74 20.61
C THR A 35 1.70 -4.91 20.96
N TRP A 36 1.55 -3.59 21.07
CA TRP A 36 2.64 -2.70 21.49
C TRP A 36 2.09 -1.49 22.24
N VAL A 37 2.94 -0.77 22.92
CA VAL A 37 2.57 0.46 23.63
C VAL A 37 3.21 1.64 22.93
N LYS A 38 2.41 2.63 22.56
CA LYS A 38 2.83 3.88 21.94
C LYS A 38 3.04 4.93 23.03
N TYR A 39 4.13 5.71 22.94
CA TYR A 39 4.42 6.81 23.86
C TYR A 39 4.34 8.13 23.12
N ILE A 40 3.54 9.05 23.66
CA ILE A 40 3.45 10.42 23.18
C ILE A 40 3.80 11.35 24.34
N GLU A 41 4.62 12.33 24.07
CA GLU A 41 4.94 13.42 24.99
C GLU A 41 4.24 14.70 24.54
N LYS A 42 3.54 15.35 25.48
CA LYS A 42 2.73 16.55 25.23
C LYS A 42 3.08 17.62 26.24
N GLY A 43 3.16 18.87 25.79
CA GLY A 43 3.56 20.00 26.62
C GLY A 43 5.06 20.28 26.57
N SER A 44 5.49 21.28 27.35
CA SER A 44 6.88 21.69 27.51
C SER A 44 7.25 21.69 29.00
N PHE A 45 8.53 21.45 29.29
CA PHE A 45 9.00 21.49 30.68
C PHE A 45 8.73 22.88 31.31
N PRO A 46 8.19 22.94 32.58
CA PRO A 46 7.96 21.81 33.49
C PRO A 46 6.64 21.07 33.29
N ASP A 47 5.71 21.57 32.49
CA ASP A 47 4.36 21.02 32.29
C ASP A 47 4.32 19.97 31.19
N THR A 48 5.13 18.91 31.35
CA THR A 48 5.20 17.79 30.38
C THR A 48 4.39 16.61 30.87
N ARG A 49 3.54 16.06 29.98
CA ARG A 49 2.77 14.84 30.22
C ARG A 49 3.16 13.76 29.20
N ARG A 50 3.41 12.55 29.67
CA ARG A 50 3.61 11.37 28.82
C ARG A 50 2.35 10.52 28.80
N LEU A 51 1.87 10.23 27.59
CA LEU A 51 0.68 9.44 27.32
C LEU A 51 1.10 8.06 26.84
N PHE A 52 0.43 7.02 27.33
CA PHE A 52 0.64 5.64 26.94
C PHE A 52 -0.63 5.09 26.32
N SER A 53 -0.54 4.46 25.15
CA SER A 53 -1.68 3.82 24.52
C SER A 53 -1.31 2.45 23.97
N VAL A 54 -2.04 1.43 24.37
CA VAL A 54 -1.85 0.07 23.89
C VAL A 54 -2.49 -0.08 22.51
N MET A 55 -1.69 -0.44 21.53
CA MET A 55 -2.09 -0.64 20.14
C MET A 55 -2.14 -2.12 19.80
N ARG A 56 -3.18 -2.53 19.05
CA ARG A 56 -3.40 -3.92 18.61
C ARG A 56 -4.48 -4.02 17.56
N CYS A 57 -4.82 -5.24 17.14
CA CYS A 57 -5.99 -5.49 16.32
C CYS A 57 -7.26 -5.06 17.04
N ASN A 58 -8.14 -4.35 16.35
CA ASN A 58 -9.39 -3.84 16.90
C ASN A 58 -10.56 -4.84 16.77
N HIS A 59 -10.33 -6.02 16.22
CA HIS A 59 -11.35 -7.07 16.01
C HIS A 59 -12.67 -6.50 15.47
N CYS A 60 -12.55 -5.67 14.43
CA CYS A 60 -13.67 -4.92 13.84
C CYS A 60 -14.85 -5.81 13.48
N ALA A 61 -16.07 -5.33 13.70
CA ALA A 61 -17.28 -6.02 13.23
C ALA A 61 -17.31 -6.05 11.69
N ASP A 62 -17.00 -4.91 11.06
CA ASP A 62 -16.85 -4.80 9.61
C ASP A 62 -15.35 -4.76 9.26
N ALA A 63 -14.72 -5.93 9.24
CA ALA A 63 -13.28 -6.08 9.11
C ALA A 63 -12.81 -5.99 7.66
N PRO A 64 -12.20 -4.86 7.21
CA PRO A 64 -11.75 -4.69 5.82
C PRO A 64 -10.64 -5.67 5.44
N CYS A 65 -9.85 -6.13 6.41
CA CYS A 65 -8.82 -7.14 6.18
C CYS A 65 -9.39 -8.53 5.86
N VAL A 66 -10.59 -8.86 6.37
CA VAL A 66 -11.33 -10.08 6.02
C VAL A 66 -11.89 -9.95 4.60
N GLU A 67 -12.51 -8.81 4.29
CA GLU A 67 -13.13 -8.57 2.98
C GLU A 67 -12.12 -8.60 1.83
N ILE A 68 -10.94 -7.98 2.00
CA ILE A 68 -9.91 -7.90 0.96
C ILE A 68 -9.13 -9.21 0.76
N CYS A 69 -9.16 -10.13 1.74
CA CYS A 69 -8.37 -11.37 1.69
C CYS A 69 -8.84 -12.28 0.54
N PRO A 70 -8.01 -12.62 -0.45
CA PRO A 70 -8.47 -13.38 -1.62
C PRO A 70 -8.71 -14.86 -1.36
N VAL A 71 -8.18 -15.41 -0.27
CA VAL A 71 -8.14 -16.86 0.02
C VAL A 71 -8.75 -17.23 1.38
N GLU A 72 -9.53 -16.33 1.98
CA GLU A 72 -10.15 -16.52 3.31
C GLU A 72 -9.15 -16.94 4.40
N SER A 73 -7.90 -16.47 4.29
CA SER A 73 -6.91 -16.65 5.35
C SER A 73 -7.26 -15.82 6.59
N LEU A 74 -7.92 -14.66 6.41
CA LEU A 74 -8.49 -13.85 7.47
C LEU A 74 -10.00 -14.05 7.49
N PHE A 75 -10.57 -14.29 8.66
CA PHE A 75 -12.00 -14.55 8.83
C PHE A 75 -12.50 -14.07 10.19
N THR A 76 -13.82 -13.86 10.30
CA THR A 76 -14.47 -13.52 11.56
C THR A 76 -15.12 -14.77 12.14
N ARG A 77 -14.81 -15.10 13.37
CA ARG A 77 -15.41 -16.20 14.14
C ARG A 77 -16.81 -15.83 14.59
N LYS A 78 -17.60 -16.83 15.02
CA LYS A 78 -18.97 -16.63 15.55
C LYS A 78 -19.04 -15.78 16.82
N ASP A 79 -17.94 -15.74 17.57
CA ASP A 79 -17.76 -14.92 18.78
C ASP A 79 -17.27 -13.50 18.49
N GLY A 80 -17.24 -13.12 17.22
CA GLY A 80 -16.82 -11.80 16.75
C GLY A 80 -15.32 -11.57 16.75
N ILE A 81 -14.50 -12.55 17.12
CA ILE A 81 -13.04 -12.45 17.00
C ILE A 81 -12.65 -12.53 15.52
N VAL A 82 -11.86 -11.57 15.06
CA VAL A 82 -11.22 -11.68 13.74
C VAL A 82 -9.94 -12.51 13.90
N ASP A 83 -9.91 -13.67 13.27
CA ASP A 83 -8.80 -14.64 13.34
C ASP A 83 -8.11 -14.82 11.99
N PHE A 84 -7.08 -15.67 11.91
CA PHE A 84 -6.35 -15.94 10.67
C PHE A 84 -5.82 -17.38 10.63
N ASP A 85 -5.71 -17.93 9.40
CA ASP A 85 -5.07 -19.19 9.09
C ASP A 85 -3.88 -18.91 8.14
N ASP A 86 -2.67 -19.02 8.65
CA ASP A 86 -1.41 -18.79 7.93
C ASP A 86 -1.15 -19.80 6.81
N ARG A 87 -1.69 -21.04 6.92
CA ARG A 87 -1.57 -22.09 5.91
C ARG A 87 -2.32 -21.75 4.63
N ARG A 88 -3.37 -20.92 4.71
CA ARG A 88 -4.11 -20.41 3.55
C ARG A 88 -3.48 -19.16 2.96
N CYS A 89 -2.68 -18.43 3.73
CA CYS A 89 -2.13 -17.16 3.33
C CYS A 89 -1.15 -17.31 2.16
N ILE A 90 -1.34 -16.49 1.13
CA ILE A 90 -0.46 -16.39 -0.06
C ILE A 90 0.58 -15.27 0.05
N GLY A 91 0.53 -14.46 1.11
CA GLY A 91 1.47 -13.36 1.33
C GLY A 91 1.26 -12.15 0.41
N CYS A 92 0.07 -11.89 -0.11
CA CYS A 92 -0.23 -10.78 -1.03
C CYS A 92 -0.22 -9.38 -0.37
N LYS A 93 -0.06 -9.30 0.95
CA LYS A 93 0.05 -8.05 1.74
C LYS A 93 -1.18 -7.13 1.67
N ALA A 94 -2.25 -7.48 0.95
CA ALA A 94 -3.43 -6.63 0.78
C ALA A 94 -4.10 -6.28 2.11
N CYS A 95 -4.17 -7.21 3.05
CA CYS A 95 -4.76 -7.00 4.38
C CYS A 95 -4.03 -5.93 5.21
N THR A 96 -2.72 -5.74 4.99
CA THR A 96 -1.95 -4.68 5.67
C THR A 96 -2.32 -3.30 5.17
N GLN A 97 -2.69 -3.18 3.89
CA GLN A 97 -3.15 -1.93 3.30
C GLN A 97 -4.62 -1.63 3.66
N ALA A 98 -5.41 -2.69 3.88
CA ALA A 98 -6.81 -2.55 4.28
C ALA A 98 -6.98 -2.17 5.75
N CYS A 99 -6.05 -2.55 6.63
CA CYS A 99 -6.14 -2.28 8.07
C CYS A 99 -5.79 -0.81 8.38
N PRO A 100 -6.75 0.03 8.86
CA PRO A 100 -6.45 1.42 9.18
C PRO A 100 -5.70 1.60 10.51
N TYR A 101 -5.50 0.52 11.27
CA TYR A 101 -4.91 0.54 12.63
C TYR A 101 -3.47 0.04 12.68
N ASP A 102 -2.87 -0.29 11.53
CA ASP A 102 -1.53 -0.89 11.42
C ASP A 102 -1.36 -2.19 12.22
N ALA A 103 -2.44 -2.93 12.45
CA ALA A 103 -2.45 -4.07 13.37
C ALA A 103 -2.00 -5.41 12.74
N ILE A 104 -1.72 -5.43 11.43
CA ILE A 104 -1.32 -6.62 10.69
C ILE A 104 0.14 -6.47 10.25
N TYR A 105 0.95 -7.49 10.43
CA TYR A 105 2.32 -7.56 9.95
C TYR A 105 2.53 -8.78 9.06
N MET A 106 3.58 -8.76 8.25
CA MET A 106 4.07 -9.94 7.54
C MET A 106 5.08 -10.65 8.44
N HIS A 107 4.86 -11.95 8.65
CA HIS A 107 5.79 -12.77 9.42
C HIS A 107 7.13 -12.84 8.67
N PRO A 108 8.26 -12.50 9.30
CA PRO A 108 9.54 -12.38 8.60
C PRO A 108 10.02 -13.69 7.99
N ASP A 109 9.79 -14.81 8.68
CA ASP A 109 10.28 -16.14 8.24
C ASP A 109 9.21 -16.87 7.41
N GLU A 110 7.95 -16.80 7.82
CA GLU A 110 6.84 -17.47 7.17
C GLU A 110 6.29 -16.74 5.94
N HIS A 111 6.60 -15.45 5.78
CA HIS A 111 6.08 -14.58 4.72
C HIS A 111 4.56 -14.57 4.59
N THR A 112 3.86 -14.88 5.68
CA THR A 112 2.40 -14.86 5.81
C THR A 112 1.95 -13.67 6.65
N SER A 113 0.68 -13.27 6.53
CA SER A 113 0.12 -12.22 7.39
C SER A 113 -0.18 -12.76 8.78
N ALA A 114 0.15 -11.99 9.82
CA ALA A 114 -0.20 -12.31 11.19
C ALA A 114 -0.65 -11.06 11.95
N LYS A 115 -1.42 -11.26 13.03
CA LYS A 115 -1.97 -10.19 13.86
C LYS A 115 -2.40 -10.73 15.22
N CYS A 116 -2.86 -9.87 16.13
CA CYS A 116 -3.55 -10.32 17.33
C CYS A 116 -4.80 -11.14 16.94
N ASN A 117 -4.92 -12.35 17.46
CA ASN A 117 -6.06 -13.26 17.29
C ASN A 117 -6.88 -13.39 18.60
N TYR A 118 -6.79 -12.42 19.50
CA TYR A 118 -7.45 -12.42 20.80
C TYR A 118 -6.99 -13.55 21.74
N CYS A 119 -5.86 -14.20 21.46
CA CYS A 119 -5.46 -15.45 22.12
C CYS A 119 -6.58 -16.50 22.08
N SER A 120 -7.18 -16.75 20.92
CA SER A 120 -8.35 -17.61 20.76
C SER A 120 -8.18 -18.98 21.41
N HIS A 121 -6.99 -19.58 21.36
CA HIS A 121 -6.65 -20.84 22.01
C HIS A 121 -6.79 -20.81 23.54
N ARG A 122 -6.61 -19.64 24.18
CA ARG A 122 -6.82 -19.46 25.63
C ARG A 122 -8.29 -19.21 25.94
N VAL A 123 -8.93 -18.32 25.17
CA VAL A 123 -10.34 -17.94 25.34
C VAL A 123 -11.25 -19.14 25.13
N ASP A 124 -10.96 -20.02 24.19
CA ASP A 124 -11.72 -21.25 23.92
C ASP A 124 -11.75 -22.23 25.10
N ILE A 125 -10.81 -22.13 26.03
CA ILE A 125 -10.76 -22.92 27.28
C ILE A 125 -11.10 -22.09 28.53
N GLY A 126 -11.67 -20.88 28.35
CA GLY A 126 -12.13 -20.02 29.44
C GLY A 126 -11.04 -19.21 30.13
N LEU A 127 -9.83 -19.11 29.55
CA LEU A 127 -8.73 -18.27 30.06
C LEU A 127 -8.72 -16.89 29.39
N GLU A 128 -8.27 -15.88 30.13
CA GLU A 128 -8.05 -14.56 29.57
C GLU A 128 -6.87 -14.52 28.59
N PRO A 129 -6.89 -13.56 27.64
CA PRO A 129 -5.72 -13.30 26.79
C PRO A 129 -4.46 -13.01 27.62
N ALA A 130 -3.31 -13.52 27.18
CA ALA A 130 -2.05 -13.38 27.93
C ALA A 130 -1.70 -11.93 28.30
N CYS A 131 -1.99 -10.99 27.42
CA CYS A 131 -1.74 -9.55 27.64
C CYS A 131 -2.67 -8.92 28.69
N VAL A 132 -3.85 -9.48 28.93
CA VAL A 132 -4.78 -9.07 30.00
C VAL A 132 -4.28 -9.60 31.33
N ASN A 133 -4.02 -10.89 31.38
CA ASN A 133 -3.55 -11.59 32.59
C ASN A 133 -2.26 -11.01 33.18
N VAL A 134 -1.35 -10.51 32.34
CA VAL A 134 -0.04 -9.98 32.79
C VAL A 134 -0.07 -8.49 33.15
N CYS A 135 -1.17 -7.77 32.88
CA CYS A 135 -1.23 -6.33 33.08
C CYS A 135 -1.27 -5.97 34.58
N PRO A 136 -0.20 -5.37 35.16
CA PRO A 136 -0.13 -5.17 36.61
C PRO A 136 -1.15 -4.15 37.12
N GLU A 137 -1.54 -3.18 36.29
CA GLU A 137 -2.49 -2.13 36.64
C GLU A 137 -3.92 -2.44 36.17
N HIS A 138 -4.17 -3.64 35.65
CA HIS A 138 -5.47 -3.99 35.06
C HIS A 138 -6.00 -2.91 34.10
N ALA A 139 -5.08 -2.36 33.29
CA ALA A 139 -5.40 -1.33 32.31
C ALA A 139 -5.96 -1.91 30.99
N ILE A 140 -5.84 -3.22 30.78
CA ILE A 140 -6.35 -3.94 29.63
C ILE A 140 -7.47 -4.85 30.09
N ILE A 141 -8.68 -4.55 29.66
CA ILE A 141 -9.88 -5.31 30.01
C ILE A 141 -10.37 -6.04 28.75
N SER A 142 -10.76 -7.30 28.89
CA SER A 142 -11.31 -8.11 27.79
C SER A 142 -12.56 -8.84 28.24
N GLY A 143 -13.42 -9.21 27.30
CA GLY A 143 -14.61 -10.00 27.63
C GLY A 143 -15.68 -9.95 26.54
N ASP A 144 -16.77 -10.63 26.81
CA ASP A 144 -17.96 -10.63 25.96
C ASP A 144 -18.82 -9.39 26.24
N MET A 145 -18.94 -8.52 25.25
CA MET A 145 -19.68 -7.26 25.34
C MET A 145 -21.19 -7.46 25.35
N ASP A 146 -21.68 -8.62 24.88
CA ASP A 146 -23.12 -8.94 24.89
C ASP A 146 -23.60 -9.48 26.25
N ASN A 147 -22.68 -9.91 27.13
CA ASN A 147 -23.02 -10.38 28.45
C ASN A 147 -22.92 -9.24 29.47
N PRO A 148 -24.05 -8.79 30.05
CA PRO A 148 -24.08 -7.65 30.98
C PRO A 148 -23.36 -7.90 32.32
N LEU A 149 -22.99 -9.14 32.62
CA LEU A 149 -22.27 -9.51 33.85
C LEU A 149 -20.76 -9.37 33.69
N THR A 150 -20.25 -9.17 32.48
CA THR A 150 -18.82 -8.98 32.25
C THR A 150 -18.38 -7.56 32.60
N GLU A 151 -17.13 -7.43 33.07
CA GLU A 151 -16.54 -6.14 33.40
C GLU A 151 -16.54 -5.19 32.19
N ILE A 152 -16.21 -5.72 31.00
CA ILE A 152 -16.17 -4.91 29.76
C ILE A 152 -17.54 -4.32 29.44
N SER A 153 -18.63 -5.09 29.57
CA SER A 153 -19.99 -4.61 29.32
C SER A 153 -20.39 -3.52 30.30
N GLN A 154 -20.06 -3.69 31.58
CA GLN A 154 -20.34 -2.71 32.63
C GLN A 154 -19.54 -1.42 32.44
N LEU A 155 -18.28 -1.52 32.04
CA LEU A 155 -17.46 -0.36 31.74
C LEU A 155 -17.96 0.41 30.51
N LEU A 156 -18.32 -0.28 29.42
CA LEU A 156 -18.92 0.35 28.24
C LEU A 156 -20.23 1.08 28.53
N ALA A 157 -21.00 0.61 29.50
CA ALA A 157 -22.24 1.26 29.92
C ALA A 157 -22.02 2.48 30.82
N ARG A 158 -20.89 2.56 31.55
CA ARG A 158 -20.62 3.56 32.58
C ARG A 158 -19.63 4.64 32.16
N GLU A 159 -18.60 4.26 31.40
CA GLU A 159 -17.48 5.15 31.09
C GLU A 159 -17.63 5.75 29.68
N ALA A 160 -17.18 6.99 29.51
CA ALA A 160 -17.02 7.57 28.20
C ALA A 160 -15.81 6.94 27.50
N VAL A 161 -16.04 6.30 26.36
CA VAL A 161 -15.01 5.62 25.59
C VAL A 161 -14.83 6.26 24.22
N SER A 162 -13.59 6.24 23.72
CA SER A 162 -13.25 6.64 22.37
C SER A 162 -12.75 5.44 21.55
N VAL A 163 -12.85 5.53 20.24
CA VAL A 163 -12.31 4.55 19.30
C VAL A 163 -11.38 5.26 18.31
N ARG A 164 -10.45 4.52 17.73
CA ARG A 164 -9.58 5.02 16.70
C ARG A 164 -10.28 5.00 15.34
N LYS A 165 -10.11 6.06 14.55
CA LYS A 165 -10.52 6.14 13.13
C LYS A 165 -11.97 5.68 12.91
N ALA A 166 -12.91 6.24 13.68
CA ALA A 166 -14.35 5.93 13.58
C ALA A 166 -14.91 6.20 12.17
N GLU A 167 -14.35 7.21 11.49
CA GLU A 167 -14.70 7.62 10.13
C GLU A 167 -14.48 6.53 9.07
N LYS A 168 -13.69 5.48 9.38
CA LYS A 168 -13.46 4.35 8.46
C LYS A 168 -14.63 3.36 8.40
N GLY A 169 -15.63 3.50 9.27
CA GLY A 169 -16.81 2.64 9.28
C GLY A 169 -16.50 1.17 9.52
N THR A 170 -15.43 0.83 10.23
CA THR A 170 -15.01 -0.56 10.47
C THR A 170 -15.63 -1.15 11.73
N ASN A 171 -16.38 -0.35 12.51
CA ASN A 171 -16.96 -0.75 13.78
C ASN A 171 -15.97 -1.47 14.70
N PRO A 172 -14.91 -0.76 15.18
CA PRO A 172 -13.86 -1.36 16.00
C PRO A 172 -14.38 -1.77 17.37
N LYS A 173 -13.88 -2.89 17.90
CA LYS A 173 -14.18 -3.43 19.23
C LYS A 173 -12.98 -3.29 20.18
N LEU A 174 -12.16 -2.28 19.97
CA LEU A 174 -11.13 -1.81 20.88
C LEU A 174 -11.47 -0.38 21.29
N PHE A 175 -11.73 -0.19 22.56
CA PHE A 175 -12.18 1.07 23.15
C PHE A 175 -11.09 1.64 24.05
N TYR A 176 -11.04 2.96 24.19
CA TYR A 176 -10.11 3.66 25.06
C TYR A 176 -10.87 4.54 26.05
N ILE A 177 -10.64 4.35 27.35
CA ILE A 177 -11.05 5.29 28.40
C ILE A 177 -9.94 6.33 28.55
N ASP A 178 -10.28 7.62 28.59
CA ASP A 178 -9.34 8.74 28.62
C ASP A 178 -8.34 8.70 27.45
N GLY A 179 -8.86 8.45 26.23
CA GLY A 179 -8.07 8.40 24.99
C GLY A 179 -7.74 9.80 24.49
N ASP A 180 -6.49 10.26 24.65
CA ASP A 180 -6.04 11.54 24.11
C ASP A 180 -5.84 11.44 22.58
N LYS A 181 -6.37 12.45 21.83
CA LYS A 181 -6.28 12.48 20.36
C LYS A 181 -4.84 12.36 19.87
N ALA A 182 -3.86 13.00 20.53
CA ALA A 182 -2.46 12.91 20.16
C ALA A 182 -1.89 11.47 20.20
N SER A 183 -2.46 10.59 21.03
CA SER A 183 -2.04 9.19 21.11
C SER A 183 -2.80 8.28 20.15
N LEU A 184 -4.06 8.59 19.86
CA LEU A 184 -4.95 7.76 19.04
C LEU A 184 -4.87 8.07 17.56
N ASP A 185 -4.59 9.33 17.19
CA ASP A 185 -4.42 9.77 15.81
C ASP A 185 -2.92 9.88 15.45
N PRO A 186 -2.44 9.16 14.44
CA PRO A 186 -1.02 9.17 14.08
C PRO A 186 -0.57 10.50 13.46
N THR A 187 -1.47 11.35 12.97
CA THR A 187 -1.14 12.63 12.32
C THR A 187 -0.98 13.78 13.30
N GLU A 188 -1.55 13.69 14.51
CA GLU A 188 -1.48 14.73 15.55
C GLU A 188 -0.11 14.83 16.22
N ALA A 189 0.66 13.75 16.26
CA ALA A 189 1.98 13.74 16.85
C ALA A 189 3.06 13.73 15.76
N ASN A 190 3.96 14.70 15.80
CA ASN A 190 5.09 14.74 14.88
C ASN A 190 5.88 13.44 14.94
N PRO A 191 6.16 12.78 13.79
CA PRO A 191 7.05 11.65 13.78
C PRO A 191 8.44 12.11 14.21
N ASN A 192 8.84 11.71 15.41
CA ASN A 192 10.22 11.95 15.85
C ASN A 192 11.11 10.88 15.22
N THR A 193 12.21 11.28 14.60
CA THR A 193 13.23 10.37 14.08
C THR A 193 14.10 9.79 15.18
N ASP A 194 14.12 10.44 16.34
CA ASP A 194 14.91 10.05 17.51
C ASP A 194 14.00 9.35 18.54
N TYR A 195 13.77 8.07 18.36
CA TYR A 195 13.10 7.25 19.37
C TYR A 195 14.01 7.05 20.60
N MET A 196 13.40 6.85 21.77
CA MET A 196 14.10 6.50 23.00
C MET A 196 14.99 5.24 22.84
N TRP A 197 14.58 4.35 21.93
CA TRP A 197 15.34 3.17 21.48
C TRP A 197 15.69 3.34 20.00
N SER A 198 16.71 4.10 19.71
CA SER A 198 17.09 4.48 18.32
C SER A 198 17.30 3.30 17.37
N SER A 199 17.76 2.16 17.88
CA SER A 199 17.90 0.92 17.11
C SER A 199 16.58 0.34 16.58
N GLN A 200 15.45 0.70 17.17
CA GLN A 200 14.13 0.23 16.75
C GLN A 200 13.54 1.04 15.61
N SER A 201 13.99 2.27 15.38
CA SER A 201 13.50 3.13 14.31
C SER A 201 13.78 2.57 12.91
N SER A 202 14.81 1.75 12.77
CA SER A 202 15.22 1.12 11.50
C SER A 202 14.60 -0.25 11.26
N GLY A 203 13.81 -0.78 12.21
CA GLY A 203 13.21 -2.11 12.13
C GLY A 203 14.21 -3.25 12.36
N VAL A 204 13.67 -4.43 12.68
CA VAL A 204 14.40 -5.69 12.86
C VAL A 204 13.50 -6.82 12.29
N GLY A 205 14.07 -7.96 11.97
CA GLY A 205 13.29 -9.09 11.46
C GLY A 205 12.75 -8.86 10.05
N HIS A 206 11.44 -8.65 9.89
CA HIS A 206 10.83 -8.37 8.59
C HIS A 206 11.54 -7.26 7.79
N TYR A 207 12.19 -6.33 8.48
CA TYR A 207 13.02 -5.28 7.91
C TYR A 207 14.51 -5.64 7.87
N ALA A 208 14.86 -6.93 7.93
CA ALA A 208 16.25 -7.42 7.92
C ALA A 208 17.06 -6.88 6.74
N LYS A 209 16.45 -6.61 5.58
CA LYS A 209 17.11 -5.97 4.44
C LYS A 209 17.71 -4.60 4.81
N PHE A 210 17.03 -3.82 5.65
CA PHE A 210 17.54 -2.54 6.14
C PHE A 210 18.56 -2.73 7.26
N ALA A 211 18.38 -3.73 8.11
CA ALA A 211 19.33 -4.09 9.17
C ALA A 211 20.63 -4.64 8.59
N GLU A 212 20.58 -5.47 7.55
CA GLU A 212 21.74 -5.98 6.83
C GLU A 212 22.49 -4.88 6.08
N ALA A 213 21.77 -3.96 5.42
CA ALA A 213 22.39 -2.79 4.78
C ALA A 213 23.12 -1.90 5.80
N LYS A 214 22.54 -1.71 6.99
CA LYS A 214 23.17 -0.94 8.06
C LYS A 214 24.36 -1.69 8.70
N LYS A 215 24.25 -3.02 8.86
CA LYS A 215 25.33 -3.88 9.34
C LYS A 215 26.51 -3.89 8.37
N SER A 216 26.26 -3.99 7.07
CA SER A 216 27.32 -3.91 6.05
C SER A 216 27.99 -2.52 6.01
N ALA A 217 27.23 -1.44 6.19
CA ALA A 217 27.78 -0.09 6.32
C ALA A 217 28.65 0.08 7.58
N LEU A 218 28.22 -0.46 8.73
CA LEU A 218 29.01 -0.46 9.97
C LEU A 218 30.30 -1.27 9.82
N VAL A 219 30.25 -2.46 9.22
CA VAL A 219 31.42 -3.28 8.94
C VAL A 219 32.40 -2.57 7.98
N GLN A 220 31.91 -1.79 7.01
CA GLN A 220 32.76 -0.96 6.16
C GLN A 220 33.42 0.19 6.93
N ILE A 221 32.72 0.80 7.89
CA ILE A 221 33.29 1.86 8.74
C ILE A 221 34.34 1.28 9.68
N GLU A 222 34.09 0.13 10.30
CA GLU A 222 35.05 -0.56 11.16
C GLU A 222 36.27 -1.06 10.36
N GLY A 223 36.05 -1.59 9.17
CA GLY A 223 37.11 -2.00 8.24
C GLY A 223 37.98 -0.84 7.76
N ARG A 224 37.43 0.36 7.60
CA ARG A 224 38.20 1.60 7.32
C ARG A 224 38.96 2.07 8.56
N ALA A 225 38.35 2.02 9.74
CA ALA A 225 39.00 2.39 11.01
C ALA A 225 40.16 1.44 11.35
N SER A 226 40.03 0.14 11.09
CA SER A 226 41.09 -0.84 11.31
C SER A 226 42.25 -0.68 10.31
N ARG A 227 42.01 -0.32 9.05
CA ARG A 227 43.06 -0.01 8.06
C ARG A 227 43.82 1.26 8.35
N GLN A 228 43.22 2.24 9.06
CA GLN A 228 43.91 3.46 9.50
C GLN A 228 44.76 3.24 10.77
N ARG A 229 44.57 2.14 11.49
CA ARG A 229 45.36 1.82 12.70
C ARG A 229 46.67 1.10 12.45
N THR A 230 47.02 0.76 11.20
CA THR A 230 48.30 0.11 10.84
C THR A 230 49.35 1.07 10.30
N GLY A 231 49.20 2.38 10.52
CA GLY A 231 50.25 3.39 10.31
C GLY A 231 51.02 3.63 11.64
N PRO A 232 52.27 4.16 11.56
CA PRO A 232 53.09 4.35 12.78
C PRO A 232 52.38 5.23 13.79
N GLN A 233 52.39 4.80 15.06
CA GLN A 233 51.80 5.51 16.19
C GLN A 233 52.40 6.92 16.32
N ALA A 234 51.72 7.91 15.78
CA ALA A 234 51.94 9.29 16.15
C ALA A 234 51.07 9.55 17.40
N SER A 235 51.72 9.93 18.50
CA SER A 235 51.12 10.35 19.74
C SER A 235 50.09 11.45 19.48
N LEU A 236 48.81 11.18 19.72
CA LEU A 236 47.72 12.14 19.66
C LEU A 236 47.87 13.18 20.78
N PRO A 237 47.86 14.50 20.46
CA PRO A 237 47.82 15.52 21.50
C PRO A 237 46.51 15.42 22.30
N ALA A 238 46.59 15.63 23.61
CA ALA A 238 45.50 15.50 24.58
C ALA A 238 44.30 16.47 24.39
N THR A 239 44.23 17.20 23.31
CA THR A 239 43.19 18.20 23.03
C THR A 239 42.01 17.69 22.19
N VAL A 240 42.01 16.43 21.72
CA VAL A 240 40.90 15.88 20.92
C VAL A 240 39.83 15.20 21.77
N ALA A 241 40.07 15.00 23.06
CA ALA A 241 39.07 14.38 23.96
C ALA A 241 37.95 15.34 24.44
N ALA A 242 38.00 16.62 24.08
CA ALA A 242 37.03 17.62 24.56
C ALA A 242 35.96 18.06 23.53
N SER A 243 35.96 17.51 22.31
CA SER A 243 34.99 17.94 21.29
C SER A 243 33.87 16.93 20.97
N ALA A 244 33.75 15.87 21.79
CA ALA A 244 32.49 15.11 21.86
C ALA A 244 31.55 15.71 22.92
N ALA A 245 31.55 17.04 23.05
CA ALA A 245 30.46 17.73 23.73
C ALA A 245 29.20 17.49 22.94
N VAL A 246 28.31 16.65 23.49
CA VAL A 246 26.90 16.64 23.23
C VAL A 246 26.48 18.08 22.97
N LYS A 247 26.03 18.40 21.75
CA LYS A 247 25.26 19.61 21.51
C LYS A 247 24.00 19.46 22.35
N THR A 248 24.06 19.82 23.61
CA THR A 248 22.89 20.22 24.35
C THR A 248 22.35 21.42 23.59
N ASN A 249 21.35 21.19 22.78
CA ASN A 249 20.51 22.27 22.33
C ASN A 249 20.00 22.94 23.59
N SER A 250 20.59 24.09 23.92
CA SER A 250 20.01 25.01 24.86
C SER A 250 18.63 25.36 24.31
N HIS A 251 17.59 24.68 24.80
CA HIS A 251 16.23 25.09 24.58
C HIS A 251 16.10 26.46 25.22
N SER A 252 16.19 27.51 24.43
CA SER A 252 15.55 28.76 24.73
C SER A 252 14.10 28.41 25.06
N ALA A 253 13.65 28.82 26.24
CA ALA A 253 12.29 28.66 26.70
C ALA A 253 11.38 29.53 25.80
N ASP A 254 11.08 29.01 24.60
CA ASP A 254 10.06 29.58 23.73
C ASP A 254 8.73 28.99 24.21
N SER A 255 7.90 29.82 24.81
CA SER A 255 6.65 29.50 25.49
C SER A 255 5.50 29.17 24.52
N THR A 256 5.80 28.77 23.30
CA THR A 256 4.81 28.21 22.37
C THR A 256 4.52 26.76 22.75
N PRO A 257 3.24 26.36 22.89
CA PRO A 257 2.87 24.97 23.14
C PRO A 257 3.52 24.07 22.07
N GLN A 258 4.49 23.27 22.45
CA GLN A 258 5.10 22.35 21.50
C GLN A 258 4.07 21.34 21.07
N SER A 259 3.96 21.11 19.76
CA SER A 259 3.11 20.06 19.20
C SER A 259 3.46 18.69 19.83
N PRO A 260 2.45 17.81 20.04
CA PRO A 260 2.68 16.49 20.60
C PRO A 260 3.79 15.76 19.86
N ARG A 261 4.67 15.07 20.59
CA ARG A 261 5.85 14.40 20.07
C ARG A 261 5.75 12.89 20.30
N ARG A 262 5.96 12.10 19.26
CA ARG A 262 6.03 10.64 19.35
C ARG A 262 7.41 10.26 19.91
N VAL A 263 7.43 9.63 21.09
CA VAL A 263 8.67 9.22 21.79
C VAL A 263 9.01 7.76 21.51
N TYR A 264 7.99 6.90 21.41
CA TYR A 264 8.16 5.47 21.12
C TYR A 264 6.94 4.92 20.38
N ASP A 265 7.20 4.06 19.40
CA ASP A 265 6.16 3.31 18.67
C ASP A 265 6.74 1.99 18.13
N ALA A 266 5.89 1.13 17.58
CA ALA A 266 6.35 -0.04 16.85
C ALA A 266 7.21 0.35 15.63
N PRO A 267 8.15 -0.51 15.21
CA PRO A 267 8.94 -0.28 14.01
C PRO A 267 8.06 -0.06 12.78
N ASN A 268 8.44 0.89 11.94
CA ASN A 268 7.73 1.14 10.68
C ASN A 268 7.84 -0.07 9.74
N LYS A 269 6.73 -0.50 9.16
CA LYS A 269 6.66 -1.64 8.23
C LYS A 269 7.14 -1.32 6.83
N GLY A 270 7.45 -0.06 6.55
CA GLY A 270 7.91 0.40 5.23
C GLY A 270 6.86 0.29 4.13
N VAL A 271 7.33 0.27 2.89
CA VAL A 271 6.50 0.12 1.69
C VAL A 271 6.38 -1.38 1.37
N LEU A 272 5.20 -1.96 1.58
CA LEU A 272 4.95 -3.39 1.38
C LEU A 272 4.54 -3.74 -0.06
N TRP A 273 3.83 -2.84 -0.75
CA TRP A 273 3.58 -2.93 -2.19
C TRP A 273 4.65 -2.13 -2.92
N GLY A 274 5.60 -2.83 -3.51
CA GLY A 274 6.82 -2.30 -4.11
C GLY A 274 6.68 -1.89 -5.59
N TRP A 275 7.79 -2.01 -6.31
CA TRP A 275 7.86 -1.72 -7.74
C TRP A 275 7.09 -2.76 -8.57
N GLU A 276 6.96 -3.98 -8.07
CA GLU A 276 6.23 -5.07 -8.70
C GLU A 276 4.77 -4.68 -8.90
N VAL A 277 4.16 -4.06 -7.89
CA VAL A 277 2.77 -3.60 -7.94
C VAL A 277 2.62 -2.50 -8.98
N SER A 278 3.52 -1.51 -9.00
CA SER A 278 3.51 -0.44 -10.01
C SER A 278 3.71 -1.00 -11.42
N ALA A 279 4.60 -1.97 -11.56
CA ALA A 279 4.90 -2.60 -12.85
C ALA A 279 3.72 -3.42 -13.38
N TYR A 280 3.01 -4.18 -12.53
CA TYR A 280 1.86 -4.94 -13.02
C TYR A 280 0.68 -4.04 -13.41
N ILE A 281 0.46 -2.90 -12.73
CA ILE A 281 -0.58 -1.92 -13.11
C ILE A 281 -0.24 -1.35 -14.49
N TRP A 282 1.01 -0.98 -14.71
CA TRP A 282 1.50 -0.45 -15.98
C TRP A 282 1.42 -1.48 -17.11
N THR A 283 1.91 -2.72 -16.92
CA THR A 283 1.84 -3.78 -17.95
C THR A 283 0.41 -4.15 -18.28
N LYS A 284 -0.47 -4.18 -17.28
CA LYS A 284 -1.90 -4.41 -17.44
C LYS A 284 -2.57 -3.30 -18.27
N ALA A 285 -2.21 -2.04 -18.03
CA ALA A 285 -2.72 -0.91 -18.80
C ALA A 285 -2.33 -1.03 -20.29
N ILE A 286 -1.07 -1.43 -20.57
CA ILE A 286 -0.61 -1.70 -21.94
C ILE A 286 -1.40 -2.86 -22.55
N ALA A 287 -1.58 -3.97 -21.82
CA ALA A 287 -2.31 -5.13 -22.32
C ALA A 287 -3.75 -4.81 -22.68
N ALA A 288 -4.46 -4.08 -21.81
CA ALA A 288 -5.83 -3.66 -22.08
C ALA A 288 -5.90 -2.66 -23.25
N GLY A 289 -5.08 -1.61 -23.20
CA GLY A 289 -5.11 -0.50 -24.16
C GLY A 289 -4.71 -0.91 -25.56
N ALA A 290 -3.67 -1.74 -25.73
CA ALA A 290 -3.20 -2.17 -27.04
C ALA A 290 -4.30 -2.91 -27.83
N PHE A 291 -5.06 -3.79 -27.17
CA PHE A 291 -6.17 -4.48 -27.80
C PHE A 291 -7.37 -3.54 -28.05
N LEU A 292 -7.75 -2.75 -27.03
CA LEU A 292 -8.90 -1.85 -27.10
C LEU A 292 -8.79 -0.85 -28.26
N ILE A 293 -7.63 -0.19 -28.44
CA ILE A 293 -7.43 0.83 -29.47
C ILE A 293 -7.59 0.24 -30.87
N ALA A 294 -7.01 -0.94 -31.14
CA ALA A 294 -7.11 -1.57 -32.46
C ALA A 294 -8.55 -1.94 -32.82
N ILE A 295 -9.24 -2.58 -31.89
CA ILE A 295 -10.62 -3.04 -32.14
C ILE A 295 -11.57 -1.84 -32.17
N PHE A 296 -11.39 -0.86 -31.28
CA PHE A 296 -12.23 0.34 -31.24
C PHE A 296 -12.08 1.18 -32.51
N ALA A 297 -10.86 1.36 -33.03
CA ALA A 297 -10.61 2.03 -34.29
C ALA A 297 -11.33 1.34 -35.47
N SER A 298 -11.45 0.00 -35.44
CA SER A 298 -12.09 -0.76 -36.50
C SER A 298 -13.60 -0.54 -36.60
N PHE A 299 -14.25 0.10 -35.63
CA PHE A 299 -15.66 0.50 -35.75
C PHE A 299 -15.84 1.81 -36.53
N PHE A 300 -14.82 2.63 -36.66
CA PHE A 300 -14.89 3.95 -37.25
C PHE A 300 -14.15 4.06 -38.59
N MET A 301 -13.18 3.18 -38.83
CA MET A 301 -12.32 3.21 -40.00
C MET A 301 -11.86 1.81 -40.43
N GLN A 302 -11.36 1.69 -41.66
CA GLN A 302 -10.73 0.45 -42.12
C GLN A 302 -9.36 0.29 -41.45
N VAL A 303 -9.26 -0.66 -40.55
CA VAL A 303 -7.99 -0.96 -39.83
C VAL A 303 -7.36 -2.19 -40.46
N PRO A 304 -6.09 -2.10 -40.92
CA PRO A 304 -5.37 -3.24 -41.46
C PRO A 304 -5.26 -4.38 -40.42
N ASN A 305 -5.38 -5.63 -40.90
CA ASN A 305 -5.24 -6.78 -40.00
C ASN A 305 -3.92 -6.77 -39.23
N THR A 306 -2.84 -6.27 -39.82
CA THR A 306 -1.53 -6.10 -39.15
C THR A 306 -1.63 -5.30 -37.86
N VAL A 307 -2.42 -4.22 -37.83
CA VAL A 307 -2.64 -3.38 -36.64
C VAL A 307 -3.38 -4.16 -35.56
N LYS A 308 -4.43 -4.92 -35.94
CA LYS A 308 -5.17 -5.77 -34.99
C LYS A 308 -4.27 -6.87 -34.39
N TRP A 309 -3.40 -7.47 -35.21
CA TRP A 309 -2.44 -8.47 -34.74
C TRP A 309 -1.39 -7.88 -33.80
N ILE A 310 -0.86 -6.70 -34.07
CA ILE A 310 0.05 -5.99 -33.17
C ILE A 310 -0.64 -5.76 -31.82
N GLY A 311 -1.88 -5.29 -31.83
CA GLY A 311 -2.65 -5.08 -30.60
C GLY A 311 -2.84 -6.35 -29.79
N ALA A 312 -3.25 -7.46 -30.43
CA ALA A 312 -3.51 -8.73 -29.77
C ALA A 312 -2.24 -9.38 -29.23
N ILE A 313 -1.15 -9.38 -30.01
CA ILE A 313 0.15 -9.96 -29.57
C ILE A 313 0.75 -9.14 -28.43
N THR A 314 0.75 -7.80 -28.53
CA THR A 314 1.21 -6.91 -27.47
C THR A 314 0.38 -7.13 -26.20
N ALA A 315 -0.95 -7.18 -26.34
CA ALA A 315 -1.83 -7.45 -25.21
C ALA A 315 -1.50 -8.78 -24.53
N MET A 316 -1.27 -9.85 -25.28
CA MET A 316 -0.93 -11.18 -24.75
C MET A 316 0.42 -11.16 -24.00
N ILE A 317 1.44 -10.55 -24.58
CA ILE A 317 2.79 -10.46 -23.98
C ILE A 317 2.72 -9.70 -22.66
N PHE A 318 2.08 -8.52 -22.65
CA PHE A 318 2.01 -7.68 -21.45
C PHE A 318 1.03 -8.23 -20.41
N LEU A 319 0.00 -8.98 -20.82
CA LEU A 319 -0.87 -9.70 -19.89
C LEU A 319 -0.12 -10.86 -19.20
N ALA A 320 0.69 -11.60 -19.93
CA ALA A 320 1.56 -12.63 -19.37
C ALA A 320 2.58 -12.02 -18.39
N ALA A 321 3.21 -10.90 -18.76
CA ALA A 321 4.09 -10.16 -17.86
C ALA A 321 3.36 -9.70 -16.58
N THR A 322 2.11 -9.23 -16.71
CA THR A 322 1.27 -8.87 -15.56
C THR A 322 1.05 -10.06 -14.63
N GLY A 323 0.74 -11.24 -15.17
CA GLY A 323 0.57 -12.46 -14.38
C GLY A 323 1.84 -12.88 -13.63
N ILE A 324 2.99 -12.79 -14.30
CA ILE A 324 4.30 -13.07 -13.69
C ILE A 324 4.60 -12.10 -12.54
N LEU A 325 4.40 -10.80 -12.75
CA LEU A 325 4.63 -9.78 -11.73
C LEU A 325 3.72 -9.95 -10.52
N LEU A 326 2.44 -10.30 -10.74
CA LEU A 326 1.50 -10.61 -9.66
C LEU A 326 1.95 -11.80 -8.80
N ILE A 327 2.50 -12.85 -9.42
CA ILE A 327 3.01 -14.02 -8.71
C ILE A 327 4.31 -13.65 -7.97
N MET A 328 5.18 -12.86 -8.57
CA MET A 328 6.44 -12.41 -7.95
C MET A 328 6.24 -11.55 -6.70
N ASP A 329 5.16 -10.75 -6.64
CA ASP A 329 4.84 -9.93 -5.45
C ASP A 329 4.35 -10.75 -4.26
N LEU A 330 3.97 -12.03 -4.45
CA LEU A 330 3.49 -12.87 -3.36
C LEU A 330 4.64 -13.29 -2.43
N GLY A 331 4.38 -13.24 -1.12
CA GLY A 331 5.30 -13.81 -0.12
C GLY A 331 5.40 -15.34 -0.19
N ARG A 332 4.35 -15.98 -0.76
CA ARG A 332 4.24 -17.44 -0.95
C ARG A 332 3.77 -17.74 -2.37
N PRO A 333 4.64 -17.58 -3.39
CA PRO A 333 4.29 -17.76 -4.79
C PRO A 333 3.81 -19.18 -5.12
N GLU A 334 4.27 -20.20 -4.39
CA GLU A 334 3.83 -21.58 -4.54
C GLU A 334 2.34 -21.79 -4.24
N ARG A 335 1.71 -20.83 -3.55
CA ARG A 335 0.29 -20.87 -3.19
C ARG A 335 -0.59 -20.01 -4.12
N PHE A 336 -0.07 -19.47 -5.21
CA PHE A 336 -0.82 -18.55 -6.07
C PHE A 336 -2.14 -19.14 -6.59
N LEU A 337 -2.16 -20.45 -6.86
CA LEU A 337 -3.35 -21.17 -7.32
C LEU A 337 -4.51 -21.12 -6.32
N TYR A 338 -4.26 -20.88 -5.03
CA TYR A 338 -5.34 -20.78 -4.05
C TYR A 338 -6.32 -19.65 -4.36
N VAL A 339 -5.87 -18.59 -5.04
CA VAL A 339 -6.76 -17.51 -5.48
C VAL A 339 -7.85 -18.02 -6.44
N LEU A 340 -7.51 -19.01 -7.28
CA LEU A 340 -8.45 -19.61 -8.24
C LEU A 340 -9.20 -20.82 -7.64
N LEU A 341 -8.55 -21.62 -6.77
CA LEU A 341 -9.13 -22.85 -6.24
C LEU A 341 -9.98 -22.63 -4.97
N ARG A 342 -9.73 -21.54 -4.24
CA ARG A 342 -10.43 -21.18 -2.98
C ARG A 342 -10.82 -19.69 -2.99
N PRO A 343 -11.63 -19.25 -3.96
CA PRO A 343 -11.88 -17.85 -4.21
C PRO A 343 -12.75 -17.20 -3.12
N GLN A 344 -12.29 -16.09 -2.56
CA GLN A 344 -13.10 -15.16 -1.78
C GLN A 344 -13.71 -14.11 -2.73
N TRP A 345 -14.95 -14.30 -3.13
CA TRP A 345 -15.61 -13.44 -4.13
C TRP A 345 -15.83 -11.99 -3.70
N ARG A 346 -15.77 -11.66 -2.40
CA ARG A 346 -15.82 -10.29 -1.92
C ARG A 346 -14.54 -9.52 -2.24
N SER A 347 -13.41 -10.23 -2.38
CA SER A 347 -12.10 -9.63 -2.69
C SER A 347 -11.97 -9.24 -4.16
N TRP A 348 -11.65 -7.99 -4.42
CA TRP A 348 -11.35 -7.53 -5.78
C TRP A 348 -10.04 -8.11 -6.32
N LEU A 349 -9.12 -8.57 -5.45
CA LEU A 349 -7.94 -9.31 -5.88
C LEU A 349 -8.34 -10.64 -6.53
N THR A 350 -9.26 -11.37 -5.94
CA THR A 350 -9.83 -12.60 -6.52
C THR A 350 -10.54 -12.32 -7.83
N ARG A 351 -11.48 -11.35 -7.84
CA ARG A 351 -12.20 -10.97 -9.07
C ARG A 351 -11.23 -10.58 -10.18
N GLY A 352 -10.17 -9.82 -9.84
CA GLY A 352 -9.12 -9.43 -10.78
C GLY A 352 -8.38 -10.61 -11.37
N ALA A 353 -8.04 -11.63 -10.58
CA ALA A 353 -7.39 -12.85 -11.06
C ALA A 353 -8.26 -13.57 -12.11
N TYR A 354 -9.56 -13.71 -11.85
CA TYR A 354 -10.50 -14.30 -12.83
C TYR A 354 -10.65 -13.42 -14.07
N ILE A 355 -10.77 -12.11 -13.94
CA ILE A 355 -10.85 -11.16 -15.06
C ILE A 355 -9.63 -11.30 -15.97
N ILE A 356 -8.42 -11.30 -15.41
CA ILE A 356 -7.17 -11.46 -16.17
C ILE A 356 -7.12 -12.82 -16.87
N THR A 357 -7.52 -13.90 -16.19
CA THR A 357 -7.52 -15.26 -16.75
C THR A 357 -8.49 -15.38 -17.92
N VAL A 358 -9.73 -14.88 -17.77
CA VAL A 358 -10.73 -14.89 -18.85
C VAL A 358 -10.28 -14.00 -20.01
N TYR A 359 -9.72 -12.82 -19.74
CA TYR A 359 -9.18 -11.94 -20.76
C TYR A 359 -8.07 -12.61 -21.56
N GLY A 360 -7.14 -13.31 -20.91
CA GLY A 360 -6.09 -14.10 -21.56
C GLY A 360 -6.65 -15.23 -22.45
N GLY A 361 -7.69 -15.92 -21.98
CA GLY A 361 -8.41 -16.92 -22.76
C GLY A 361 -9.10 -16.32 -24.00
N LEU A 362 -9.74 -15.15 -23.86
CA LEU A 362 -10.38 -14.45 -24.99
C LEU A 362 -9.36 -13.93 -26.00
N LEU A 363 -8.21 -13.41 -25.57
CA LEU A 363 -7.11 -13.01 -26.45
C LEU A 363 -6.57 -14.22 -27.23
N THR A 364 -6.38 -15.35 -26.56
CA THR A 364 -5.94 -16.61 -27.22
C THR A 364 -6.98 -17.06 -28.26
N ALA A 365 -8.25 -17.06 -27.89
CA ALA A 365 -9.34 -17.41 -28.81
C ALA A 365 -9.42 -16.45 -30.01
N TRP A 366 -9.19 -15.14 -29.79
CA TRP A 366 -9.13 -14.15 -30.85
C TRP A 366 -7.97 -14.42 -31.82
N ILE A 367 -6.77 -14.69 -31.30
CA ILE A 367 -5.57 -15.03 -32.09
C ILE A 367 -5.85 -16.27 -32.97
N VAL A 368 -6.39 -17.34 -32.37
CA VAL A 368 -6.73 -18.57 -33.07
C VAL A 368 -7.81 -18.33 -34.15
N ALA A 369 -8.90 -17.66 -33.80
CA ALA A 369 -10.00 -17.35 -34.73
C ALA A 369 -9.53 -16.47 -35.91
N SER A 370 -8.69 -15.49 -35.65
CA SER A 370 -8.09 -14.61 -36.65
C SER A 370 -7.14 -15.35 -37.58
N TYR A 371 -6.33 -16.28 -37.03
CA TYR A 371 -5.44 -17.13 -37.83
C TYR A 371 -6.18 -18.02 -38.80
N PHE A 372 -7.29 -18.65 -38.38
CA PHE A 372 -8.14 -19.49 -39.22
C PHE A 372 -9.17 -18.69 -40.07
N GLY A 373 -9.18 -17.36 -39.97
CA GLY A 373 -10.10 -16.52 -40.76
C GLY A 373 -11.57 -16.66 -40.40
N SER A 374 -11.91 -17.11 -39.18
CA SER A 374 -13.29 -17.34 -38.76
C SER A 374 -13.98 -16.03 -38.34
N GLY A 375 -14.56 -15.31 -39.32
CA GLY A 375 -15.27 -14.05 -39.08
C GLY A 375 -16.47 -14.19 -38.14
N THR A 376 -17.15 -15.35 -38.11
CA THR A 376 -18.25 -15.59 -37.16
C THR A 376 -17.77 -15.67 -35.72
N ALA A 377 -16.65 -16.36 -35.48
CA ALA A 377 -16.06 -16.44 -34.14
C ALA A 377 -15.57 -15.05 -33.65
N LEU A 378 -14.93 -14.27 -34.51
CA LEU A 378 -14.46 -12.93 -34.17
C LEU A 378 -15.61 -11.99 -33.78
N ARG A 379 -16.77 -12.04 -34.44
CA ARG A 379 -17.96 -11.23 -34.08
C ARG A 379 -18.44 -11.47 -32.64
N VAL A 380 -18.21 -12.67 -32.09
CA VAL A 380 -18.59 -13.01 -30.72
C VAL A 380 -17.46 -12.69 -29.74
N ILE A 381 -16.20 -13.00 -30.11
CA ILE A 381 -15.03 -12.85 -29.23
C ILE A 381 -14.70 -11.37 -29.03
N GLU A 382 -14.75 -10.53 -30.06
CA GLU A 382 -14.35 -9.11 -29.96
C GLU A 382 -15.14 -8.32 -28.91
N PRO A 383 -16.49 -8.34 -28.88
CA PRO A 383 -17.25 -7.64 -27.85
C PRO A 383 -16.94 -8.13 -26.42
N LEU A 384 -16.80 -9.45 -26.23
CA LEU A 384 -16.45 -10.01 -24.94
C LEU A 384 -15.04 -9.59 -24.53
N ALA A 385 -14.07 -9.64 -25.45
CA ALA A 385 -12.70 -9.23 -25.16
C ALA A 385 -12.59 -7.73 -24.82
N ILE A 386 -13.39 -6.85 -25.46
CA ILE A 386 -13.51 -5.43 -25.09
C ILE A 386 -13.98 -5.28 -23.64
N VAL A 387 -15.03 -5.98 -23.25
CA VAL A 387 -15.57 -5.91 -21.88
C VAL A 387 -14.52 -6.36 -20.87
N PHE A 388 -13.85 -7.49 -21.12
CA PHE A 388 -12.84 -8.00 -20.20
C PHE A 388 -11.53 -7.19 -20.21
N ALA A 389 -11.18 -6.53 -21.31
CA ALA A 389 -10.09 -5.56 -21.36
C ALA A 389 -10.40 -4.33 -20.49
N LEU A 390 -11.62 -3.77 -20.58
CA LEU A 390 -12.08 -2.67 -19.73
C LEU A 390 -12.12 -3.07 -18.25
N LEU A 391 -12.68 -4.25 -17.94
CA LEU A 391 -12.68 -4.78 -16.58
C LEU A 391 -11.24 -4.97 -16.05
N SER A 392 -10.34 -5.48 -16.91
CA SER A 392 -8.91 -5.61 -16.57
C SER A 392 -8.27 -4.25 -16.29
N ALA A 393 -8.60 -3.21 -17.05
CA ALA A 393 -8.13 -1.85 -16.81
C ALA A 393 -8.52 -1.35 -15.41
N VAL A 394 -9.76 -1.55 -14.98
CA VAL A 394 -10.38 -0.85 -13.84
C VAL A 394 -10.34 -1.62 -12.53
N TYR A 395 -10.31 -2.98 -12.53
CA TYR A 395 -10.48 -3.76 -11.30
C TYR A 395 -9.51 -3.37 -10.17
N THR A 396 -8.32 -2.90 -10.50
CA THR A 396 -7.32 -2.48 -9.49
C THR A 396 -7.76 -1.21 -8.75
N ALA A 397 -8.56 -0.33 -9.37
CA ALA A 397 -9.15 0.80 -8.66
C ALA A 397 -10.09 0.32 -7.54
N PHE A 398 -10.89 -0.71 -7.81
CA PHE A 398 -11.75 -1.31 -6.79
C PHE A 398 -10.95 -2.06 -5.73
N LEU A 399 -9.84 -2.70 -6.10
CA LEU A 399 -8.93 -3.30 -5.13
C LEU A 399 -8.33 -2.24 -4.19
N PHE A 400 -7.90 -1.11 -4.73
CA PHE A 400 -7.40 0.01 -3.95
C PHE A 400 -8.49 0.63 -3.06
N ALA A 401 -9.73 0.70 -3.54
CA ALA A 401 -10.88 1.14 -2.75
C ALA A 401 -11.18 0.21 -1.55
N GLN A 402 -10.86 -1.09 -1.62
CA GLN A 402 -10.92 -2.00 -0.47
C GLN A 402 -9.78 -1.80 0.52
N ALA A 403 -8.70 -1.12 0.14
CA ALA A 403 -7.57 -0.80 1.00
C ALA A 403 -7.89 0.40 1.91
N LYS A 404 -8.90 0.27 2.79
CA LYS A 404 -9.45 1.33 3.65
C LYS A 404 -8.42 2.02 4.57
N GLY A 405 -7.26 1.42 4.78
CA GLY A 405 -6.15 2.04 5.51
C GLY A 405 -5.45 3.16 4.73
N ARG A 406 -5.73 3.34 3.43
CA ARG A 406 -5.05 4.30 2.57
C ARG A 406 -6.06 5.24 1.90
N ASP A 407 -6.27 6.41 2.48
CA ASP A 407 -7.32 7.36 2.08
C ASP A 407 -7.17 7.88 0.66
N PHE A 408 -5.94 8.13 0.24
CA PHE A 408 -5.66 8.61 -1.11
C PHE A 408 -6.17 7.64 -2.19
N TRP A 409 -6.19 6.33 -1.91
CA TRP A 409 -6.73 5.33 -2.84
C TRP A 409 -8.27 5.22 -2.82
N GLN A 410 -8.95 5.93 -1.90
CA GLN A 410 -10.42 5.97 -1.83
C GLN A 410 -11.03 6.99 -2.82
N SER A 411 -10.20 7.66 -3.63
CA SER A 411 -10.66 8.62 -4.62
C SER A 411 -11.57 7.97 -5.67
N PRO A 412 -12.77 8.52 -5.93
CA PRO A 412 -13.65 8.02 -7.00
C PRO A 412 -13.05 8.23 -8.39
N MET A 413 -12.10 9.16 -8.54
CA MET A 413 -11.41 9.44 -9.80
C MET A 413 -10.45 8.32 -10.21
N LEU A 414 -10.03 7.45 -9.29
CA LEU A 414 -9.02 6.42 -9.54
C LEU A 414 -9.44 5.44 -10.66
N GLY A 415 -10.72 5.07 -10.73
CA GLY A 415 -11.25 4.24 -11.81
C GLY A 415 -11.13 4.89 -13.19
N LEU A 416 -11.48 6.18 -13.28
CA LEU A 416 -11.35 6.96 -14.51
C LEU A 416 -9.88 7.13 -14.91
N HIS A 417 -9.02 7.42 -13.94
CA HIS A 417 -7.56 7.52 -14.12
C HIS A 417 -6.99 6.24 -14.75
N MET A 418 -7.37 5.05 -14.26
CA MET A 418 -6.91 3.77 -14.80
C MET A 418 -7.43 3.49 -16.22
N ILE A 419 -8.64 3.93 -16.57
CA ILE A 419 -9.14 3.84 -17.95
C ILE A 419 -8.31 4.74 -18.88
N ILE A 420 -8.10 6.00 -18.49
CA ILE A 420 -7.30 6.96 -19.26
C ILE A 420 -5.90 6.41 -19.48
N HIS A 421 -5.25 5.90 -18.43
CA HIS A 421 -3.94 5.26 -18.53
C HIS A 421 -3.93 4.08 -19.50
N SER A 422 -4.94 3.23 -19.48
CA SER A 422 -5.03 2.10 -20.42
C SER A 422 -5.16 2.58 -21.86
N LEU A 423 -5.99 3.59 -22.12
CA LEU A 423 -6.14 4.16 -23.47
C LEU A 423 -4.85 4.85 -23.92
N MET A 424 -4.20 5.63 -23.05
CA MET A 424 -2.90 6.27 -23.32
C MET A 424 -1.81 5.23 -23.63
N ALA A 425 -1.76 4.14 -22.86
CA ALA A 425 -0.82 3.05 -23.13
C ALA A 425 -1.09 2.39 -24.48
N GLY A 426 -2.37 2.20 -24.83
CA GLY A 426 -2.78 1.66 -26.11
C GLY A 426 -2.33 2.53 -27.29
N VAL A 427 -2.65 3.82 -27.29
CA VAL A 427 -2.21 4.73 -28.37
C VAL A 427 -0.69 4.82 -28.44
N ALA A 428 0.01 4.82 -27.28
CA ALA A 428 1.47 4.85 -27.23
C ALA A 428 2.11 3.63 -27.92
N VAL A 429 1.53 2.43 -27.75
CA VAL A 429 1.99 1.21 -28.45
C VAL A 429 1.95 1.41 -29.97
N TYR A 430 0.86 1.98 -30.50
CA TYR A 430 0.75 2.21 -31.95
C TYR A 430 1.66 3.32 -32.43
N LEU A 431 1.84 4.41 -31.69
CA LEU A 431 2.81 5.45 -32.00
C LEU A 431 4.24 4.85 -32.11
N ILE A 432 4.60 3.96 -31.18
CA ILE A 432 5.89 3.27 -31.22
C ILE A 432 5.99 2.38 -32.48
N ALA A 433 4.90 1.70 -32.86
CA ALA A 433 4.91 0.79 -33.99
C ALA A 433 4.93 1.48 -35.38
N LEU A 434 4.50 2.76 -35.47
CA LEU A 434 4.38 3.48 -36.75
C LEU A 434 5.60 3.40 -37.69
N PRO A 435 6.86 3.45 -37.23
CA PRO A 435 8.03 3.34 -38.12
C PRO A 435 8.14 2.01 -38.86
N TRP A 436 7.51 0.95 -38.34
CA TRP A 436 7.63 -0.42 -38.85
C TRP A 436 6.38 -0.95 -39.54
N ILE A 437 5.27 -0.19 -39.50
CA ILE A 437 3.99 -0.59 -40.08
C ILE A 437 3.60 0.33 -41.25
N LYS A 438 3.00 -0.26 -42.26
CA LYS A 438 2.37 0.50 -43.34
C LYS A 438 0.89 0.67 -43.01
N VAL A 439 0.49 1.90 -42.75
CA VAL A 439 -0.89 2.29 -42.44
C VAL A 439 -1.27 3.53 -43.23
N ASP A 440 -2.58 3.70 -43.45
CA ASP A 440 -3.09 4.88 -44.12
C ASP A 440 -2.90 6.15 -43.28
N ILE A 441 -2.76 7.28 -43.97
CA ILE A 441 -2.58 8.59 -43.30
C ILE A 441 -3.76 8.90 -42.37
N GLU A 442 -4.95 8.43 -42.71
CA GLU A 442 -6.16 8.59 -41.88
C GLU A 442 -5.98 7.93 -40.48
N PHE A 443 -5.42 6.72 -40.43
CA PHE A 443 -5.14 6.05 -39.18
C PHE A 443 -4.05 6.80 -38.35
N VAL A 444 -3.01 7.30 -39.02
CA VAL A 444 -1.94 8.09 -38.35
C VAL A 444 -2.53 9.37 -37.75
N MET A 445 -3.35 10.08 -38.50
CA MET A 445 -4.02 11.29 -38.00
C MET A 445 -4.95 11.00 -36.84
N ALA A 446 -5.76 9.94 -36.94
CA ALA A 446 -6.70 9.56 -35.88
C ALA A 446 -5.97 9.18 -34.58
N ILE A 447 -4.91 8.36 -34.65
CA ILE A 447 -4.15 7.95 -33.46
C ILE A 447 -3.41 9.14 -32.82
N THR A 448 -2.86 10.05 -33.64
CA THR A 448 -2.17 11.25 -33.17
C THR A 448 -3.12 12.21 -32.47
N LEU A 449 -4.30 12.45 -33.07
CA LEU A 449 -5.35 13.28 -32.48
C LEU A 449 -5.88 12.66 -31.17
N ALA A 450 -6.17 11.36 -31.20
CA ALA A 450 -6.61 10.64 -30.00
C ALA A 450 -5.57 10.74 -28.87
N THR A 451 -4.27 10.59 -29.19
CA THR A 451 -3.21 10.74 -28.20
C THR A 451 -3.19 12.15 -27.62
N PHE A 452 -3.28 13.18 -28.45
CA PHE A 452 -3.28 14.57 -28.01
C PHE A 452 -4.46 14.87 -27.07
N ILE A 453 -5.66 14.41 -27.43
CA ILE A 453 -6.86 14.54 -26.59
C ILE A 453 -6.69 13.80 -25.26
N LEU A 454 -6.17 12.57 -25.27
CA LEU A 454 -5.97 11.77 -24.05
C LEU A 454 -4.95 12.40 -23.11
N LEU A 455 -3.87 13.00 -23.65
CA LEU A 455 -2.88 13.73 -22.86
C LEU A 455 -3.51 14.95 -22.16
N ILE A 456 -4.37 15.70 -22.85
CA ILE A 456 -5.11 16.82 -22.25
C ILE A 456 -6.06 16.32 -21.15
N ILE A 457 -6.85 15.29 -21.44
CA ILE A 457 -7.78 14.71 -20.46
C ILE A 457 -7.01 14.21 -19.23
N HIS A 458 -5.86 13.58 -19.42
CA HIS A 458 -5.01 13.12 -18.32
C HIS A 458 -4.52 14.28 -17.46
N LEU A 459 -4.01 15.36 -18.07
CA LEU A 459 -3.58 16.56 -17.33
C LEU A 459 -4.72 17.20 -16.54
N ILE A 460 -5.93 17.27 -17.13
CA ILE A 460 -7.12 17.79 -16.45
C ILE A 460 -7.49 16.87 -15.26
N THR A 461 -7.48 15.55 -15.46
CA THR A 461 -7.77 14.58 -14.40
C THR A 461 -6.78 14.72 -13.24
N LEU A 462 -5.48 14.82 -13.55
CA LEU A 462 -4.44 15.06 -12.53
C LEU A 462 -4.64 16.39 -11.80
N ALA A 463 -4.96 17.47 -12.53
CA ALA A 463 -5.22 18.77 -11.93
C ALA A 463 -6.41 18.69 -10.96
N ILE A 464 -7.50 18.05 -11.37
CA ILE A 464 -8.67 17.82 -10.50
C ILE A 464 -8.25 17.02 -9.26
N GLU A 465 -7.54 15.90 -9.43
CA GLU A 465 -7.15 15.02 -8.33
C GLU A 465 -6.21 15.72 -7.33
N MET A 466 -5.30 16.57 -7.80
CA MET A 466 -4.36 17.30 -6.94
C MET A 466 -4.95 18.56 -6.30
N THR A 467 -5.98 19.17 -6.88
CA THR A 467 -6.57 20.44 -6.40
C THR A 467 -7.89 20.25 -5.65
N THR A 468 -8.55 19.10 -5.80
CA THR A 468 -9.81 18.83 -5.08
C THR A 468 -9.54 18.76 -3.58
N THR A 469 -10.48 19.28 -2.77
CA THR A 469 -10.42 19.14 -1.32
C THR A 469 -10.54 17.68 -0.92
N HIS A 470 -9.50 17.17 -0.31
CA HIS A 470 -9.49 15.80 0.21
C HIS A 470 -10.26 15.72 1.52
N SER A 471 -11.02 14.64 1.71
CA SER A 471 -11.88 14.46 2.90
C SER A 471 -11.11 14.18 4.20
N THR A 472 -9.82 13.84 4.09
CA THR A 472 -8.99 13.48 5.25
C THR A 472 -7.61 14.15 5.18
N ASP A 473 -7.04 14.43 6.36
CA ASP A 473 -5.69 14.98 6.51
C ASP A 473 -4.62 14.02 5.93
N ASP A 474 -4.85 12.71 6.04
CA ASP A 474 -3.97 11.68 5.46
C ASP A 474 -3.86 11.83 3.94
N ALA A 475 -4.99 11.98 3.23
CA ALA A 475 -4.99 12.17 1.78
C ALA A 475 -4.35 13.51 1.37
N HIS A 476 -4.63 14.60 2.13
CA HIS A 476 -4.00 15.89 1.90
C HIS A 476 -2.47 15.84 2.08
N ALA A 477 -1.99 15.12 3.09
CA ALA A 477 -0.56 14.91 3.31
C ALA A 477 0.11 14.16 2.14
N VAL A 478 -0.57 13.17 1.54
CA VAL A 478 -0.08 12.47 0.33
C VAL A 478 0.05 13.44 -0.84
N VAL A 479 -0.96 14.26 -1.12
CA VAL A 479 -0.91 15.26 -2.20
C VAL A 479 0.24 16.23 -2.00
N LYS A 480 0.42 16.75 -0.79
CA LYS A 480 1.55 17.64 -0.46
C LYS A 480 2.90 16.95 -0.68
N MET A 481 2.99 15.66 -0.35
CA MET A 481 4.19 14.84 -0.56
C MET A 481 4.49 14.65 -2.06
N ILE A 482 3.46 14.52 -2.90
CA ILE A 482 3.57 14.37 -4.35
C ILE A 482 3.95 15.69 -5.01
N THR A 483 3.24 16.78 -4.69
CA THR A 483 3.39 18.07 -5.41
C THR A 483 4.58 18.90 -4.93
N ASN A 484 4.85 18.92 -3.62
CA ASN A 484 5.84 19.79 -2.98
C ASN A 484 6.90 19.04 -2.16
N GLY A 485 6.70 17.72 -1.91
CA GLY A 485 7.58 16.91 -1.05
C GLY A 485 8.57 16.07 -1.84
N GLN A 486 8.87 14.89 -1.28
CA GLN A 486 9.92 13.99 -1.78
C GLN A 486 9.68 13.44 -3.19
N PHE A 487 8.44 13.43 -3.69
CA PHE A 487 8.09 12.97 -5.03
C PHE A 487 7.95 14.13 -6.05
N SER A 488 8.09 15.39 -5.64
CA SER A 488 7.81 16.54 -6.50
C SER A 488 8.63 16.53 -7.79
N ARG A 489 9.91 16.19 -7.74
CA ARG A 489 10.75 16.09 -8.95
C ARG A 489 10.26 14.98 -9.89
N ALA A 490 9.95 13.81 -9.37
CA ALA A 490 9.44 12.70 -10.17
C ALA A 490 8.06 13.02 -10.77
N PHE A 491 7.20 13.70 -10.02
CA PHE A 491 5.89 14.15 -10.48
C PHE A 491 6.01 15.21 -11.57
N TRP A 492 6.66 16.34 -11.31
CA TRP A 492 6.71 17.47 -12.26
C TRP A 492 7.59 17.19 -13.48
N LEU A 493 8.79 16.63 -13.29
CA LEU A 493 9.70 16.37 -14.41
C LEU A 493 9.41 15.02 -15.07
N GLY A 494 9.16 13.96 -14.29
CA GLY A 494 8.98 12.63 -14.87
C GLY A 494 7.58 12.42 -15.45
N MET A 495 6.54 12.65 -14.65
CA MET A 495 5.17 12.37 -15.07
C MET A 495 4.61 13.50 -15.94
N ILE A 496 4.70 14.77 -15.51
CA ILE A 496 4.10 15.90 -16.22
C ILE A 496 4.93 16.27 -17.46
N LEU A 497 6.21 16.64 -17.30
CA LEU A 497 7.02 17.11 -18.40
C LEU A 497 7.33 16.00 -19.40
N VAL A 498 7.95 14.90 -18.94
CA VAL A 498 8.38 13.79 -19.83
C VAL A 498 7.19 12.96 -20.31
N GLY A 499 6.23 12.65 -19.45
CA GLY A 499 5.10 11.78 -19.79
C GLY A 499 3.94 12.46 -20.51
N ASN A 500 3.82 13.81 -20.46
CA ASN A 500 2.68 14.51 -21.06
C ASN A 500 3.15 15.66 -21.98
N VAL A 501 3.89 16.65 -21.47
CA VAL A 501 4.19 17.89 -22.21
C VAL A 501 5.11 17.63 -23.40
N LEU A 502 6.23 16.94 -23.21
CA LEU A 502 7.16 16.63 -24.30
C LEU A 502 6.53 15.79 -25.42
N PRO A 503 5.73 14.73 -25.12
CA PRO A 503 4.97 14.02 -26.13
C PRO A 503 4.06 14.92 -26.97
N MET A 504 3.34 15.87 -26.35
CA MET A 504 2.49 16.82 -27.09
C MET A 504 3.28 17.63 -28.12
N PHE A 505 4.47 18.12 -27.75
CA PHE A 505 5.32 18.84 -28.71
C PHE A 505 5.87 17.93 -29.82
N LEU A 506 6.23 16.69 -29.50
CA LEU A 506 6.70 15.71 -30.48
C LEU A 506 5.60 15.34 -31.49
N LEU A 507 4.36 15.24 -31.06
CA LEU A 507 3.21 14.98 -31.96
C LEU A 507 3.01 16.12 -32.98
N LEU A 508 3.33 17.37 -32.62
CA LEU A 508 3.23 18.52 -33.54
C LEU A 508 4.31 18.52 -34.63
N THR A 509 5.40 17.77 -34.48
CA THR A 509 6.48 17.71 -35.46
C THR A 509 6.09 17.02 -36.77
N GLY A 510 5.02 16.21 -36.78
CA GLY A 510 4.60 15.40 -37.92
C GLY A 510 5.58 14.29 -38.34
N SER A 511 6.65 14.08 -37.55
CA SER A 511 7.66 13.07 -37.84
C SER A 511 7.29 11.73 -37.27
N VAL A 512 7.40 10.65 -38.05
CA VAL A 512 7.13 9.27 -37.61
C VAL A 512 8.06 8.87 -36.45
N PHE A 513 9.32 9.28 -36.47
CA PHE A 513 10.23 9.06 -35.33
C PHE A 513 9.87 9.90 -34.12
N GLY A 514 9.36 11.13 -34.34
CA GLY A 514 8.81 11.96 -33.26
C GLY A 514 7.61 11.29 -32.59
N PHE A 515 6.73 10.67 -33.37
CA PHE A 515 5.59 9.91 -32.85
C PHE A 515 6.05 8.70 -32.01
N ALA A 516 7.00 7.91 -32.52
CA ALA A 516 7.54 6.78 -31.77
C ALA A 516 8.19 7.19 -30.47
N LEU A 517 8.98 8.27 -30.47
CA LEU A 517 9.59 8.81 -29.25
C LEU A 517 8.52 9.31 -28.27
N ALA A 518 7.47 9.99 -28.76
CA ALA A 518 6.34 10.41 -27.93
C ALA A 518 5.67 9.20 -27.23
N GLY A 519 5.44 8.11 -27.96
CA GLY A 519 4.90 6.86 -27.39
C GLY A 519 5.78 6.30 -26.26
N VAL A 520 7.10 6.25 -26.45
CA VAL A 520 8.05 5.81 -25.41
C VAL A 520 7.97 6.71 -24.17
N LEU A 521 8.00 8.03 -24.37
CA LEU A 521 7.96 9.01 -23.28
C LEU A 521 6.64 8.92 -22.48
N ILE A 522 5.51 8.71 -23.16
CA ILE A 522 4.22 8.48 -22.51
C ILE A 522 4.31 7.25 -21.57
N LEU A 523 4.80 6.11 -22.07
CA LEU A 523 4.91 4.90 -21.26
C LEU A 523 5.86 5.07 -20.06
N VAL A 524 6.97 5.78 -20.24
CA VAL A 524 7.91 6.08 -19.15
C VAL A 524 7.26 6.99 -18.10
N GLY A 525 6.60 8.07 -18.53
CA GLY A 525 5.91 8.98 -17.62
C GLY A 525 4.78 8.30 -16.84
N MET A 526 4.01 7.42 -17.51
CA MET A 526 2.99 6.60 -16.86
C MET A 526 3.59 5.69 -15.78
N TYR A 527 4.70 4.99 -16.06
CA TYR A 527 5.34 4.14 -15.05
C TYR A 527 5.81 4.94 -13.83
N ILE A 528 6.37 6.13 -14.04
CA ILE A 528 6.75 7.04 -12.96
C ILE A 528 5.50 7.42 -12.13
N GLY A 529 4.40 7.75 -12.79
CA GLY A 529 3.13 8.05 -12.13
C GLY A 529 2.63 6.89 -11.29
N GLU A 530 2.54 5.68 -11.86
CA GLU A 530 2.10 4.48 -11.13
C GLU A 530 2.97 4.22 -9.89
N ARG A 531 4.29 4.42 -10.00
CA ARG A 531 5.19 4.27 -8.87
C ARG A 531 4.92 5.28 -7.75
N ILE A 532 4.58 6.51 -8.08
CA ILE A 532 4.20 7.54 -7.11
C ILE A 532 2.88 7.16 -6.44
N TRP A 533 1.85 6.81 -7.21
CA TRP A 533 0.51 6.46 -6.72
C TRP A 533 0.50 5.26 -5.78
N VAL A 534 1.34 4.25 -6.08
CA VAL A 534 1.48 3.07 -5.20
C VAL A 534 2.29 3.40 -3.95
N LYS A 535 3.38 4.16 -4.07
CA LYS A 535 4.35 4.34 -2.97
C LYS A 535 3.95 5.43 -1.98
N ALA A 536 3.49 6.60 -2.46
CA ALA A 536 3.28 7.76 -1.62
C ALA A 536 2.25 7.52 -0.49
N PRO A 537 1.07 6.90 -0.74
CA PRO A 537 0.09 6.65 0.32
C PRO A 537 0.57 5.71 1.42
N GLN A 538 1.50 4.79 1.10
CA GLN A 538 2.04 3.84 2.07
C GLN A 538 3.03 4.46 3.06
N LEU A 539 3.50 5.68 2.80
CA LEU A 539 4.42 6.40 3.69
C LEU A 539 3.70 7.15 4.80
N ILE A 540 2.39 7.33 4.70
CA ILE A 540 1.59 7.90 5.78
C ILE A 540 1.47 6.87 6.91
N PRO A 541 1.82 7.22 8.17
CA PRO A 541 1.72 6.32 9.29
C PRO A 541 0.26 6.00 9.63
N LEU A 542 -0.02 4.75 9.97
CA LEU A 542 -1.36 4.30 10.37
C LEU A 542 -1.51 4.13 11.89
N SER A 543 -0.39 4.12 12.64
CA SER A 543 -0.39 4.05 14.10
C SER A 543 0.25 5.27 14.75
#